data_08cd1a14126cb420ba48e6853fca0ade
#
_entry.id   08cd1a14126cb420ba48e6853fca0ade
#
_cell.length_a   1.000
_cell.length_b   1.000
_cell.length_c   1.000
_cell.angle_alpha   90.00
_cell.angle_beta   90.00
_cell.angle_gamma   90.00
#
_symmetry.space_group_name_H-M   'P 1'
#
loop_
_entity.id
_entity.type
_entity.pdbx_description
1 polymer ?
#
loop_
_entity_poly.entity_id
_entity_poly.type
_entity_poly.pdbx_seq_one_letter_code
_entity_poly.pdbx_strand_id
1 'polypeptide(L)'
;MVEHVREHSLIGQPDHGRIRPLKRAEIYRVLDRMTEGLPKAGRILLVPPDITRLYSYAGVITSYLYKKLSVDALVRILPATGTHRPMTPGERCRFFGRDIPDHAFLIHDWCRDTVDIGTVPGAYCAQVSAGRY
;
A
#
# COMPACT_ATOMS: atom_id res chain seq x y z
N MET A 1 -0.77 -25.30 -13.03
CA MET A 1 -2.16 -24.90 -13.35
C MET A 1 -2.33 -23.52 -12.72
N VAL A 2 -2.14 -22.46 -13.52
CA VAL A 2 -2.18 -21.06 -13.04
C VAL A 2 -3.64 -20.63 -13.12
N GLU A 3 -4.28 -20.46 -11.95
CA GLU A 3 -5.64 -19.93 -11.88
C GLU A 3 -5.65 -18.50 -12.43
N HIS A 4 -6.49 -18.29 -13.41
CA HIS A 4 -6.78 -16.97 -13.97
C HIS A 4 -7.39 -16.08 -12.86
N VAL A 5 -6.60 -15.11 -12.41
CA VAL A 5 -7.14 -13.99 -11.64
C VAL A 5 -8.11 -13.25 -12.56
N ARG A 6 -9.40 -13.32 -12.25
CA ARG A 6 -10.41 -12.53 -12.96
C ARG A 6 -10.08 -11.04 -12.77
N GLU A 7 -9.73 -10.37 -13.86
CA GLU A 7 -9.70 -8.92 -13.92
C GLU A 7 -11.11 -8.39 -13.61
N HIS A 8 -11.33 -8.02 -12.36
CA HIS A 8 -12.46 -7.17 -12.03
C HIS A 8 -12.12 -5.76 -12.51
N SER A 9 -12.70 -5.35 -13.63
CA SER A 9 -12.73 -3.96 -14.06
C SER A 9 -13.46 -3.12 -13.00
N LEU A 10 -12.72 -2.69 -11.98
CA LEU A 10 -13.21 -1.83 -10.89
C LEU A 10 -13.25 -0.36 -11.29
N ILE A 11 -12.81 -0.04 -12.50
CA ILE A 11 -12.81 1.33 -13.01
C ILE A 11 -14.00 1.43 -13.96
N GLY A 12 -15.08 2.01 -13.46
CA GLY A 12 -16.11 2.54 -14.35
C GLY A 12 -15.42 3.44 -15.37
N GLN A 13 -15.83 3.36 -16.65
CA GLN A 13 -15.28 4.21 -17.71
C GLN A 13 -15.23 5.66 -17.21
N PRO A 14 -14.07 6.35 -17.35
CA PRO A 14 -14.00 7.74 -16.96
C PRO A 14 -15.01 8.52 -17.79
N ASP A 15 -15.96 9.14 -17.11
CA ASP A 15 -16.81 10.15 -17.71
C ASP A 15 -15.91 11.32 -18.11
N HIS A 16 -15.60 11.42 -19.40
CA HIS A 16 -14.66 12.39 -19.96
C HIS A 16 -15.12 13.86 -19.82
N GLY A 17 -16.15 14.13 -19.00
CA GLY A 17 -16.78 15.44 -18.95
C GLY A 17 -16.25 16.41 -17.90
N ARG A 18 -15.85 16.01 -16.71
CA ARG A 18 -15.35 16.94 -15.64
C ARG A 18 -14.51 16.22 -14.60
N ILE A 19 -13.22 16.55 -14.54
CA ILE A 19 -12.35 16.19 -13.41
C ILE A 19 -12.87 16.96 -12.20
N ARG A 20 -13.40 16.25 -11.20
CA ARG A 20 -13.78 16.83 -9.92
C ARG A 20 -13.06 16.13 -8.77
N PRO A 21 -12.75 16.83 -7.67
CA PRO A 21 -12.20 16.20 -6.48
C PRO A 21 -13.16 15.12 -5.94
N LEU A 22 -12.62 13.95 -5.60
CA LEU A 22 -13.38 12.92 -4.90
C LEU A 22 -13.64 13.35 -3.45
N LYS A 23 -14.87 13.20 -3.00
CA LYS A 23 -15.22 13.36 -1.59
C LYS A 23 -14.72 12.14 -0.80
N ARG A 24 -14.33 12.34 0.45
CA ARG A 24 -13.84 11.25 1.34
C ARG A 24 -14.81 10.06 1.38
N ALA A 25 -16.11 10.30 1.44
CA ALA A 25 -17.11 9.25 1.44
C ALA A 25 -17.14 8.41 0.14
N GLU A 26 -16.74 9.00 -0.98
CA GLU A 26 -16.64 8.27 -2.27
C GLU A 26 -15.44 7.36 -2.28
N ILE A 27 -14.30 7.83 -1.74
CA ILE A 27 -13.11 7.01 -1.55
C ILE A 27 -13.43 5.82 -0.64
N TYR A 28 -14.09 6.04 0.49
CA TYR A 28 -14.44 4.98 1.43
C TYR A 28 -15.37 3.94 0.79
N ARG A 29 -16.37 4.36 0.00
CA ARG A 29 -17.22 3.43 -0.74
C ARG A 29 -16.45 2.57 -1.75
N VAL A 30 -15.41 3.12 -2.39
CA VAL A 30 -14.54 2.34 -3.27
C VAL A 30 -13.74 1.32 -2.45
N LEU A 31 -13.14 1.75 -1.34
CA LEU A 31 -12.38 0.87 -0.45
C LEU A 31 -13.26 -0.25 0.14
N ASP A 32 -14.52 0.06 0.45
CA ASP A 32 -15.50 -0.94 0.90
C ASP A 32 -15.70 -2.03 -0.15
N ARG A 33 -15.99 -1.64 -1.39
CA ARG A 33 -16.15 -2.60 -2.49
C ARG A 33 -14.88 -3.40 -2.77
N MET A 34 -13.70 -2.76 -2.71
CA MET A 34 -12.43 -3.46 -2.91
C MET A 34 -12.16 -4.52 -1.83
N THR A 35 -12.66 -4.31 -0.63
CA THR A 35 -12.48 -5.22 0.50
C THR A 35 -13.62 -6.22 0.66
N GLU A 36 -14.77 -6.02 -0.01
CA GLU A 36 -15.85 -6.98 -0.11
C GLU A 36 -15.36 -8.20 -0.92
N GLY A 37 -15.47 -9.38 -0.34
CA GLY A 37 -15.06 -10.61 -1.02
C GLY A 37 -13.56 -10.94 -0.91
N LEU A 38 -12.77 -10.15 -0.20
CA LEU A 38 -11.44 -10.61 0.18
C LEU A 38 -11.57 -11.89 1.04
N PRO A 39 -10.72 -12.90 0.79
CA PRO A 39 -10.71 -14.08 1.64
C PRO A 39 -10.45 -13.67 3.08
N LYS A 40 -11.11 -14.31 4.05
CA LYS A 40 -10.86 -14.08 5.48
C LYS A 40 -9.41 -14.43 5.79
N ALA A 41 -8.56 -13.44 5.85
CA ALA A 41 -7.15 -13.58 6.19
C ALA A 41 -6.98 -13.33 7.70
N GLY A 42 -6.33 -14.24 8.41
CA GLY A 42 -6.01 -14.03 9.83
C GLY A 42 -4.96 -12.94 10.04
N ARG A 43 -4.18 -12.61 9.00
CA ARG A 43 -3.11 -11.58 9.02
C ARG A 43 -3.14 -10.76 7.73
N ILE A 44 -3.03 -9.44 7.89
CA ILE A 44 -3.02 -8.49 6.77
C ILE A 44 -1.85 -7.53 6.99
N LEU A 45 -1.08 -7.31 5.92
CA LEU A 45 -0.03 -6.30 5.89
C LEU A 45 -0.47 -5.16 4.95
N LEU A 46 -0.54 -3.94 5.49
CA LEU A 46 -0.72 -2.72 4.72
C LEU A 46 0.65 -2.09 4.47
N VAL A 47 0.96 -1.79 3.21
CA VAL A 47 2.26 -1.22 2.80
C VAL A 47 2.04 0.15 2.15
N PRO A 48 1.73 1.19 2.95
CA PRO A 48 1.58 2.56 2.45
C PRO A 48 2.95 3.20 2.19
N PRO A 49 3.01 4.27 1.39
CA PRO A 49 4.20 5.11 1.34
C PRO A 49 4.48 5.77 2.70
N ASP A 50 5.68 6.32 2.85
CA ASP A 50 6.09 7.06 4.04
C ASP A 50 5.66 8.55 4.04
N ILE A 51 6.15 9.33 5.03
CA ILE A 51 5.82 10.75 5.22
C ILE A 51 6.17 11.62 4.02
N THR A 52 7.09 11.20 3.14
CA THR A 52 7.46 11.97 1.94
C THR A 52 6.28 12.11 0.97
N ARG A 53 5.28 11.25 1.08
CA ARG A 53 4.04 11.30 0.32
C ARG A 53 2.85 11.80 1.13
N LEU A 54 3.06 12.74 2.04
CA LEU A 54 2.03 13.27 2.97
C LEU A 54 0.71 13.65 2.27
N TYR A 55 0.79 14.21 1.08
CA TYR A 55 -0.37 14.70 0.34
C TYR A 55 -0.97 13.70 -0.66
N SER A 56 -0.50 12.45 -0.67
CA SER A 56 -1.00 11.40 -1.57
C SER A 56 -2.36 10.80 -1.16
N TYR A 57 -2.91 11.23 -0.04
CA TYR A 57 -4.10 10.63 0.59
C TYR A 57 -3.90 9.22 1.16
N ALA A 58 -2.71 8.63 0.99
CA ALA A 58 -2.41 7.27 1.41
C ALA A 58 -2.57 7.07 2.93
N GLY A 59 -2.21 8.05 3.74
CA GLY A 59 -2.40 7.98 5.19
C GLY A 59 -3.88 7.83 5.58
N VAL A 60 -4.78 8.58 4.94
CA VAL A 60 -6.22 8.51 5.17
C VAL A 60 -6.77 7.15 4.75
N ILE A 61 -6.35 6.64 3.58
CA ILE A 61 -6.74 5.33 3.05
C ILE A 61 -6.28 4.23 4.00
N THR A 62 -5.02 4.27 4.42
CA THR A 62 -4.44 3.28 5.35
C THR A 62 -5.16 3.27 6.69
N SER A 63 -5.45 4.44 7.24
CA SER A 63 -6.18 4.56 8.50
C SER A 63 -7.59 3.96 8.40
N TYR A 64 -8.27 4.22 7.30
CA TYR A 64 -9.59 3.64 7.05
C TYR A 64 -9.53 2.11 6.94
N LEU A 65 -8.62 1.58 6.13
CA LEU A 65 -8.43 0.14 5.94
C LEU A 65 -8.01 -0.55 7.24
N TYR A 66 -7.12 0.06 8.02
CA TYR A 66 -6.72 -0.47 9.32
C TYR A 66 -7.94 -0.65 10.23
N LYS A 67 -8.75 0.39 10.40
CA LYS A 67 -9.94 0.34 11.25
C LYS A 67 -10.94 -0.72 10.80
N LYS A 68 -11.16 -0.83 9.50
CA LYS A 68 -12.11 -1.78 8.93
C LYS A 68 -11.64 -3.21 9.08
N LEU A 69 -10.38 -3.49 8.74
CA LEU A 69 -9.85 -4.85 8.64
C LEU A 69 -9.40 -5.41 10.00
N SER A 70 -9.03 -4.55 10.96
CA SER A 70 -8.60 -4.97 12.30
C SER A 70 -9.72 -5.54 13.16
N VAL A 71 -10.97 -5.49 12.71
CA VAL A 71 -12.11 -6.12 13.39
C VAL A 71 -11.99 -7.65 13.34
N ASP A 72 -11.55 -8.19 12.19
CA ASP A 72 -11.56 -9.63 11.93
C ASP A 72 -10.15 -10.21 11.68
N ALA A 73 -9.11 -9.39 11.66
CA ALA A 73 -7.76 -9.79 11.32
C ALA A 73 -6.68 -9.08 12.14
N LEU A 74 -5.52 -9.70 12.27
CA LEU A 74 -4.31 -9.05 12.76
C LEU A 74 -3.74 -8.17 11.63
N VAL A 75 -3.97 -6.86 11.69
CA VAL A 75 -3.45 -5.91 10.71
C VAL A 75 -2.14 -5.31 11.19
N ARG A 76 -1.13 -5.31 10.33
CA ARG A 76 0.15 -4.62 10.52
C ARG A 76 0.35 -3.60 9.41
N ILE A 77 1.10 -2.54 9.70
CA ILE A 77 1.42 -1.48 8.76
C ILE A 77 2.93 -1.40 8.64
N LEU A 78 3.44 -1.56 7.42
CA LEU A 78 4.85 -1.42 7.07
C LEU A 78 4.98 -0.22 6.11
N PRO A 79 5.30 0.99 6.60
CA PRO A 79 5.57 2.11 5.71
C PRO A 79 6.72 1.79 4.76
N ALA A 80 6.50 2.00 3.46
CA ALA A 80 7.49 1.73 2.42
C ALA A 80 8.57 2.82 2.41
N THR A 81 9.42 2.81 3.43
CA THR A 81 10.49 3.80 3.61
C THR A 81 11.63 3.63 2.62
N GLY A 82 11.78 2.43 2.02
CA GLY A 82 12.94 2.13 1.18
C GLY A 82 14.24 2.31 1.98
N THR A 83 15.13 3.19 1.50
CA THR A 83 16.38 3.53 2.18
C THR A 83 16.25 4.72 3.15
N HIS A 84 15.04 5.27 3.32
CA HIS A 84 14.83 6.35 4.27
C HIS A 84 14.87 5.84 5.71
N ARG A 85 15.11 6.75 6.66
CA ARG A 85 14.97 6.43 8.08
C ARG A 85 13.53 6.06 8.43
N PRO A 86 13.33 5.26 9.45
CA PRO A 86 12.01 4.97 9.97
C PRO A 86 11.24 6.26 10.36
N MET A 87 9.94 6.24 10.15
CA MET A 87 9.06 7.34 10.57
C MET A 87 9.05 7.49 12.08
N THR A 88 9.20 8.71 12.57
CA THR A 88 9.03 9.03 14.00
C THR A 88 7.55 8.88 14.42
N PRO A 89 7.25 8.74 15.74
CA PRO A 89 5.88 8.71 16.22
C PRO A 89 5.07 9.94 15.79
N GLY A 90 5.68 11.14 15.80
CA GLY A 90 5.05 12.37 15.35
C GLY A 90 4.70 12.36 13.86
N GLU A 91 5.58 11.82 13.03
CA GLU A 91 5.33 11.67 11.58
C GLU A 91 4.23 10.64 11.31
N ARG A 92 4.23 9.51 12.04
CA ARG A 92 3.14 8.52 11.94
C ARG A 92 1.80 9.14 12.32
N CYS A 93 1.75 9.87 13.43
CA CYS A 93 0.55 10.59 13.85
C CYS A 93 0.08 11.61 12.81
N ARG A 94 0.99 12.37 12.22
CA ARG A 94 0.68 13.36 11.18
C ARG A 94 0.16 12.73 9.90
N PHE A 95 0.71 11.58 9.50
CA PHE A 95 0.41 10.92 8.24
C PHE A 95 -0.84 10.04 8.33
N PHE A 96 -0.94 9.21 9.38
CA PHE A 96 -2.00 8.21 9.53
C PHE A 96 -3.12 8.64 10.50
N GLY A 97 -2.91 9.70 11.28
CA GLY A 97 -3.79 10.06 12.40
C GLY A 97 -3.39 9.37 13.70
N ARG A 98 -4.22 9.56 14.75
CA ARG A 98 -3.91 9.10 16.12
C ARG A 98 -4.57 7.79 16.49
N ASP A 99 -5.41 7.25 15.61
CA ASP A 99 -6.27 6.12 15.94
C ASP A 99 -5.60 4.74 15.76
N ILE A 100 -4.39 4.72 15.18
CA ILE A 100 -3.63 3.49 14.97
C ILE A 100 -2.59 3.35 16.08
N PRO A 101 -2.64 2.26 16.88
CA PRO A 101 -1.70 2.07 17.96
C PRO A 101 -0.28 1.79 17.43
N ASP A 102 0.73 2.24 18.19
CA ASP A 102 2.14 2.12 17.77
C ASP A 102 2.58 0.68 17.47
N HIS A 103 2.05 -0.29 18.22
CA HIS A 103 2.38 -1.70 18.00
C HIS A 103 1.89 -2.26 16.65
N ALA A 104 0.99 -1.57 15.97
CA ALA A 104 0.55 -1.97 14.63
C ALA A 104 1.60 -1.66 13.56
N PHE A 105 2.50 -0.72 13.81
CA PHE A 105 3.54 -0.35 12.86
C PHE A 105 4.74 -1.28 12.94
N LEU A 106 5.23 -1.69 11.78
CA LEU A 106 6.50 -2.36 11.61
C LEU A 106 7.55 -1.35 11.14
N ILE A 107 8.79 -1.59 11.54
CA ILE A 107 9.93 -0.79 11.11
C ILE A 107 10.69 -1.64 10.09
N HIS A 108 10.95 -1.07 8.93
CA HIS A 108 11.80 -1.67 7.90
C HIS A 108 13.23 -1.17 8.03
N ASP A 109 14.16 -2.11 8.20
CA ASP A 109 15.61 -1.86 8.11
C ASP A 109 16.13 -2.51 6.83
N TRP A 110 16.27 -1.72 5.77
CA TRP A 110 16.67 -2.22 4.46
C TRP A 110 18.04 -2.90 4.46
N CYS A 111 18.90 -2.62 5.44
CA CYS A 111 20.20 -3.27 5.57
C CYS A 111 20.12 -4.68 6.18
N ARG A 112 19.06 -4.97 6.95
CA ARG A 112 18.92 -6.21 7.72
C ARG A 112 17.74 -7.06 7.32
N ASP A 113 16.67 -6.44 6.83
CA ASP A 113 15.40 -7.10 6.56
C ASP A 113 15.27 -7.54 5.09
N THR A 114 16.28 -7.24 4.24
CA THR A 114 16.29 -7.66 2.84
C THR A 114 16.85 -9.06 2.69
N VAL A 115 16.24 -9.83 1.79
CA VAL A 115 16.71 -11.16 1.42
C VAL A 115 17.02 -11.15 -0.07
N ASP A 116 18.17 -11.70 -0.46
CA ASP A 116 18.52 -11.88 -1.86
C ASP A 116 17.58 -12.93 -2.48
N ILE A 117 16.78 -12.51 -3.46
CA ILE A 117 15.82 -13.37 -4.16
C ILE A 117 16.36 -13.91 -5.49
N GLY A 118 17.56 -13.51 -5.87
CA GLY A 118 18.22 -13.97 -7.09
C GLY A 118 19.01 -12.89 -7.82
N THR A 119 19.66 -13.31 -8.90
CA THR A 119 20.51 -12.45 -9.72
C THR A 119 19.97 -12.36 -11.13
N VAL A 120 19.95 -11.15 -11.68
CA VAL A 120 19.59 -10.91 -13.08
C VAL A 120 20.88 -10.86 -13.90
N PRO A 121 21.06 -11.75 -14.91
CA PRO A 121 22.26 -11.72 -15.75
C PRO A 121 22.41 -10.39 -16.50
N GLY A 122 23.66 -9.85 -16.55
CA GLY A 122 23.92 -8.58 -17.24
C GLY A 122 23.55 -8.61 -18.73
N ALA A 123 23.69 -9.77 -19.38
CA ALA A 123 23.25 -9.94 -20.78
C ALA A 123 21.75 -9.72 -20.94
N TYR A 124 20.91 -10.17 -19.99
CA TYR A 124 19.49 -9.93 -20.01
C TYR A 124 19.18 -8.42 -19.81
N CYS A 125 19.88 -7.77 -18.85
CA CYS A 125 19.74 -6.34 -18.64
C CYS A 125 20.08 -5.54 -19.90
N ALA A 126 21.19 -5.86 -20.59
CA ALA A 126 21.58 -5.24 -21.84
C ALA A 126 20.53 -5.44 -22.94
N GLN A 127 19.97 -6.65 -23.05
CA GLN A 127 18.91 -6.96 -24.03
C GLN A 127 17.66 -6.14 -23.80
N VAL A 128 17.10 -6.12 -22.58
CA VAL A 128 15.82 -5.43 -22.30
C VAL A 128 15.96 -3.91 -22.25
N SER A 129 17.16 -3.40 -21.98
CA SER A 129 17.44 -1.96 -21.95
C SER A 129 17.95 -1.41 -23.31
N ALA A 130 18.03 -2.25 -24.32
CA ALA A 130 18.64 -1.90 -25.60
C ALA A 130 20.11 -1.37 -25.44
N GLY A 131 20.88 -2.01 -24.56
CA GLY A 131 22.28 -1.67 -24.30
C GLY A 131 22.50 -0.41 -23.46
N ARG A 132 21.51 0.06 -22.73
CA ARG A 132 21.62 1.25 -21.85
C ARG A 132 22.10 0.91 -20.43
N TYR A 133 22.11 -0.37 -20.07
CA TYR A 133 22.61 -0.94 -18.81
C TYR A 133 23.41 -2.20 -19.10
#